data_1f979e9b56d0dc41fa516cdcb99bd040
#
_entry.id   1f979e9b56d0dc41fa516cdcb99bd040
#
_cell.length_a   1.000
_cell.length_b   1.000
_cell.length_c   1.000
_cell.angle_alpha   90.00
_cell.angle_beta   90.00
_cell.angle_gamma   90.00
#
_symmetry.space_group_name_H-M   'P 1'
#
loop_
_entity.id
_entity.type
_entity.pdbx_description
1 polymer ?
#
loop_
_entity_poly.entity_id
_entity_poly.type
_entity_poly.pdbx_seq_one_letter_code
_entity_poly.pdbx_strand_id
1 'polypeptide(L)'
;MMDDRQRERAALGVHLSVSGQRARILEDGFSEHGYVLEIGGAEQSHVDAADATVVFYEYLRRIANVLDILAPPREPVTALHLGAGALTLARYVQATRPGSSQVAVDYEPQLMGFVTEVLPLPAGTRCEFVVADARAVLPEIPALFGAHAASDGGVFRGIDAIILDIFTGMDAPEHLANADYYAELRELLSARGVLAVNVGDDAGLPFFQGQARALLDTFEHVWCLCDSSMLSGEHEGNLVLIATARELDEDTADALFARGPHPAEVLGTEELRDFLGYLAGQ
;
A
#
# COMPACT_ATOMS: atom_id res chain seq x y z
N MET A 1 -1.96 -10.20 -22.39
CA MET A 1 -2.66 -9.27 -23.31
C MET A 1 -4.16 -9.47 -23.11
N MET A 2 -4.91 -8.38 -22.87
CA MET A 2 -6.36 -8.46 -22.73
C MET A 2 -7.02 -8.98 -24.00
N ASP A 3 -8.01 -9.86 -23.84
CA ASP A 3 -8.87 -10.26 -24.97
C ASP A 3 -9.90 -9.16 -25.31
N ASP A 4 -10.66 -9.35 -26.41
CA ASP A 4 -11.62 -8.33 -26.88
C ASP A 4 -12.73 -8.08 -25.88
N ARG A 5 -13.18 -9.08 -25.11
CA ARG A 5 -14.20 -8.94 -24.07
C ARG A 5 -13.67 -8.14 -22.89
N GLN A 6 -12.44 -8.40 -22.49
CA GLN A 6 -11.77 -7.65 -21.42
C GLN A 6 -11.58 -6.18 -21.80
N ARG A 7 -11.18 -5.89 -23.05
CA ARG A 7 -11.06 -4.51 -23.56
C ARG A 7 -12.40 -3.78 -23.58
N GLU A 8 -13.47 -4.43 -24.05
CA GLU A 8 -14.80 -3.84 -24.00
C GLU A 8 -15.24 -3.56 -22.55
N ARG A 9 -15.03 -4.51 -21.64
CA ARG A 9 -15.36 -4.38 -20.22
C ARG A 9 -14.56 -3.27 -19.55
N ALA A 10 -13.27 -3.16 -19.86
CA ALA A 10 -12.38 -2.10 -19.39
C ALA A 10 -12.87 -0.69 -19.81
N ALA A 11 -13.21 -0.53 -21.09
CA ALA A 11 -13.67 0.73 -21.65
C ALA A 11 -15.05 1.15 -21.10
N LEU A 12 -15.97 0.20 -20.91
CA LEU A 12 -17.29 0.47 -20.30
C LEU A 12 -17.14 0.90 -18.84
N GLY A 13 -16.18 0.34 -18.12
CA GLY A 13 -15.94 0.59 -16.70
C GLY A 13 -17.09 0.09 -15.82
N VAL A 14 -17.05 0.48 -14.55
CA VAL A 14 -18.08 0.16 -13.55
C VAL A 14 -18.45 1.40 -12.76
N HIS A 15 -19.72 1.49 -12.38
CA HIS A 15 -20.18 2.51 -11.43
C HIS A 15 -19.92 2.02 -10.00
N LEU A 16 -19.21 2.80 -9.23
CA LEU A 16 -18.91 2.56 -7.81
C LEU A 16 -20.07 3.09 -6.98
N SER A 17 -20.70 2.23 -6.19
CA SER A 17 -21.99 2.55 -5.57
C SER A 17 -21.86 3.42 -4.33
N VAL A 18 -20.71 3.43 -3.68
CA VAL A 18 -20.48 4.21 -2.45
C VAL A 18 -20.02 5.62 -2.78
N SER A 19 -18.97 5.78 -3.58
CA SER A 19 -18.47 7.10 -4.02
C SER A 19 -19.32 7.76 -5.10
N GLY A 20 -20.15 6.99 -5.81
CA GLY A 20 -20.90 7.47 -6.98
C GLY A 20 -20.04 7.72 -8.22
N GLN A 21 -18.76 7.37 -8.17
CA GLN A 21 -17.80 7.57 -9.25
C GLN A 21 -17.83 6.43 -10.27
N ARG A 22 -17.16 6.62 -11.39
CA ARG A 22 -16.94 5.57 -12.38
C ARG A 22 -15.48 5.13 -12.37
N ALA A 23 -15.25 3.83 -12.26
CA ALA A 23 -13.94 3.22 -12.46
C ALA A 23 -13.80 2.71 -13.89
N ARG A 24 -12.64 2.91 -14.49
CA ARG A 24 -12.23 2.39 -15.81
C ARG A 24 -10.82 1.83 -15.72
N ILE A 25 -10.49 0.97 -16.67
CA ILE A 25 -9.12 0.51 -16.87
C ILE A 25 -8.72 0.92 -18.29
N LEU A 26 -7.66 1.71 -18.39
CA LEU A 26 -7.17 2.31 -19.64
C LEU A 26 -5.75 1.80 -19.92
N GLU A 27 -5.36 1.73 -21.19
CA GLU A 27 -3.95 1.54 -21.56
C GLU A 27 -3.17 2.80 -21.16
N ASP A 28 -1.94 2.62 -20.62
CA ASP A 28 -1.11 3.75 -20.16
C ASP A 28 -0.53 4.61 -21.29
N GLY A 29 -0.58 4.12 -22.52
CA GLY A 29 -0.16 4.83 -23.75
C GLY A 29 1.36 4.87 -23.99
N PHE A 30 2.18 4.30 -23.12
CA PHE A 30 3.65 4.31 -23.25
C PHE A 30 4.30 2.95 -23.08
N SER A 31 3.61 1.96 -22.53
CA SER A 31 4.08 0.57 -22.47
C SER A 31 3.14 -0.38 -23.21
N GLU A 32 3.63 -1.57 -23.59
CA GLU A 32 2.82 -2.56 -24.34
C GLU A 32 1.79 -3.25 -23.43
N HIS A 33 2.07 -3.32 -22.12
CA HIS A 33 1.29 -4.13 -21.18
C HIS A 33 0.86 -3.34 -19.94
N GLY A 34 1.04 -2.02 -19.95
CA GLY A 34 0.67 -1.14 -18.85
C GLY A 34 -0.79 -0.69 -18.92
N TYR A 35 -1.45 -0.77 -17.79
CA TYR A 35 -2.84 -0.36 -17.61
C TYR A 35 -2.99 0.50 -16.38
N VAL A 36 -3.82 1.53 -16.48
CA VAL A 36 -4.15 2.46 -15.41
C VAL A 36 -5.58 2.24 -14.96
N LEU A 37 -5.78 2.10 -13.66
CA LEU A 37 -7.09 2.24 -13.04
C LEU A 37 -7.38 3.73 -12.83
N GLU A 38 -8.40 4.23 -13.49
CA GLU A 38 -8.94 5.58 -13.32
C GLU A 38 -10.24 5.51 -12.51
N ILE A 39 -10.38 6.35 -11.49
CA ILE A 39 -11.63 6.52 -10.73
C ILE A 39 -11.98 8.00 -10.72
N GLY A 40 -13.17 8.34 -11.23
CA GLY A 40 -13.65 9.73 -11.26
C GLY A 40 -12.82 10.68 -12.12
N GLY A 41 -12.03 10.16 -13.04
CA GLY A 41 -11.12 10.93 -13.90
C GLY A 41 -9.71 11.12 -13.34
N ALA A 42 -9.41 10.55 -12.17
CA ALA A 42 -8.08 10.55 -11.56
C ALA A 42 -7.45 9.16 -11.63
N GLU A 43 -6.16 9.10 -11.97
CA GLU A 43 -5.39 7.86 -11.95
C GLU A 43 -5.17 7.40 -10.51
N GLN A 44 -5.47 6.13 -10.23
CA GLN A 44 -5.36 5.56 -8.88
C GLN A 44 -4.28 4.49 -8.77
N SER A 45 -4.09 3.70 -9.80
CA SER A 45 -3.15 2.57 -9.78
C SER A 45 -2.68 2.23 -11.20
N HIS A 46 -1.47 1.72 -11.31
CA HIS A 46 -0.92 1.18 -12.55
C HIS A 46 -0.57 -0.30 -12.37
N VAL A 47 -0.80 -1.09 -13.41
CA VAL A 47 -0.49 -2.52 -13.46
C VAL A 47 0.19 -2.84 -14.79
N ASP A 48 1.34 -3.50 -14.76
CA ASP A 48 1.86 -4.23 -15.92
C ASP A 48 1.24 -5.64 -15.94
N ALA A 49 0.48 -5.95 -16.98
CA ALA A 49 -0.25 -7.22 -17.08
C ALA A 49 0.64 -8.39 -17.52
N ALA A 50 1.85 -8.13 -18.01
CA ALA A 50 2.82 -9.15 -18.41
C ALA A 50 3.83 -9.47 -17.31
N ASP A 51 4.19 -8.49 -16.49
CA ASP A 51 5.18 -8.62 -15.42
C ASP A 51 4.71 -7.93 -14.13
N ALA A 52 4.18 -8.71 -13.21
CA ALA A 52 3.71 -8.22 -11.92
C ALA A 52 4.84 -7.73 -10.98
N THR A 53 6.11 -7.86 -11.36
CA THR A 53 7.24 -7.26 -10.62
C THR A 53 7.48 -5.79 -10.99
N VAL A 54 6.89 -5.33 -12.10
CA VAL A 54 6.92 -3.92 -12.50
C VAL A 54 5.91 -3.15 -11.67
N VAL A 55 6.41 -2.21 -10.87
CA VAL A 55 5.60 -1.29 -10.06
C VAL A 55 5.95 0.13 -10.51
N PHE A 56 5.03 0.77 -11.22
CA PHE A 56 5.29 2.02 -11.94
C PHE A 56 5.23 3.24 -11.02
N TYR A 57 4.21 3.34 -10.17
CA TYR A 57 4.08 4.48 -9.25
C TYR A 57 5.15 4.41 -8.16
N GLU A 58 5.84 5.52 -7.98
CA GLU A 58 7.01 5.62 -7.12
C GLU A 58 6.72 5.26 -5.65
N TYR A 59 5.59 5.72 -5.11
CA TYR A 59 5.23 5.40 -3.73
C TYR A 59 4.98 3.90 -3.54
N LEU A 60 4.30 3.24 -4.49
CA LEU A 60 4.11 1.79 -4.48
C LEU A 60 5.44 1.05 -4.62
N ARG A 61 6.38 1.58 -5.45
CA ARG A 61 7.72 1.00 -5.59
C ARG A 61 8.50 1.10 -4.28
N ARG A 62 8.38 2.21 -3.55
CA ARG A 62 8.99 2.36 -2.21
C ARG A 62 8.42 1.34 -1.23
N ILE A 63 7.10 1.13 -1.19
CA ILE A 63 6.47 0.08 -0.37
C ILE A 63 6.96 -1.31 -0.80
N ALA A 64 7.02 -1.60 -2.09
CA ALA A 64 7.52 -2.87 -2.61
C ALA A 64 8.99 -3.13 -2.23
N ASN A 65 9.85 -2.09 -2.17
CA ASN A 65 11.22 -2.20 -1.69
C ASN A 65 11.29 -2.61 -0.21
N VAL A 66 10.37 -2.10 0.62
CA VAL A 66 10.24 -2.53 2.02
C VAL A 66 9.78 -3.99 2.09
N LEU A 67 8.81 -4.40 1.28
CA LEU A 67 8.38 -5.80 1.18
C LEU A 67 9.54 -6.73 0.79
N ASP A 68 10.46 -6.27 -0.07
CA ASP A 68 11.63 -7.05 -0.49
C ASP A 68 12.60 -7.38 0.65
N ILE A 69 12.75 -6.46 1.63
CA ILE A 69 13.67 -6.61 2.75
C ILE A 69 13.01 -7.17 4.02
N LEU A 70 11.68 -7.33 4.02
CA LEU A 70 10.89 -7.77 5.18
C LEU A 70 11.24 -9.20 5.61
N ALA A 71 11.51 -10.07 4.65
CA ALA A 71 11.84 -11.47 4.84
C ALA A 71 12.83 -11.93 3.75
N PRO A 72 13.51 -13.08 3.91
CA PRO A 72 14.36 -13.63 2.86
C PRO A 72 13.66 -13.72 1.50
N PRO A 73 14.40 -13.58 0.39
CA PRO A 73 13.81 -13.63 -0.96
C PRO A 73 12.96 -14.88 -1.15
N ARG A 74 11.77 -14.73 -1.75
CA ARG A 74 10.78 -15.78 -2.03
C ARG A 74 10.15 -16.46 -0.79
N GLU A 75 10.51 -16.06 0.42
CA GLU A 75 9.79 -16.52 1.61
C GLU A 75 8.37 -15.94 1.61
N PRO A 76 7.32 -16.78 1.75
CA PRO A 76 5.95 -16.31 1.84
C PRO A 76 5.73 -15.37 3.03
N VAL A 77 4.84 -14.40 2.86
CA VAL A 77 4.45 -13.44 3.90
C VAL A 77 2.93 -13.40 4.04
N THR A 78 2.46 -12.87 5.16
CA THR A 78 1.05 -12.48 5.33
C THR A 78 0.94 -10.98 5.04
N ALA A 79 0.05 -10.59 4.10
CA ALA A 79 -0.11 -9.20 3.72
C ALA A 79 -1.59 -8.76 3.74
N LEU A 80 -1.87 -7.65 4.42
CA LEU A 80 -3.17 -6.99 4.46
C LEU A 80 -3.09 -5.70 3.64
N HIS A 81 -3.94 -5.59 2.63
CA HIS A 81 -4.06 -4.40 1.79
C HIS A 81 -5.35 -3.66 2.17
N LEU A 82 -5.21 -2.50 2.79
CA LEU A 82 -6.30 -1.58 3.12
C LEU A 82 -6.34 -0.48 2.06
N GLY A 83 -7.35 -0.53 1.21
CA GLY A 83 -7.37 0.09 -0.11
C GLY A 83 -6.85 -0.88 -1.17
N ALA A 84 -7.73 -1.31 -2.08
CA ALA A 84 -7.36 -2.33 -3.06
C ALA A 84 -6.74 -1.75 -4.34
N GLY A 85 -7.22 -0.59 -4.80
CA GLY A 85 -6.83 -0.04 -6.09
C GLY A 85 -6.91 -1.09 -7.20
N ALA A 86 -5.88 -1.20 -8.02
CA ALA A 86 -5.75 -2.25 -9.03
C ALA A 86 -5.03 -3.52 -8.51
N LEU A 87 -4.89 -3.67 -7.19
CA LEU A 87 -4.21 -4.80 -6.55
C LEU A 87 -2.73 -4.92 -6.97
N THR A 88 -2.06 -3.80 -7.26
CA THR A 88 -0.68 -3.76 -7.76
C THR A 88 0.28 -4.44 -6.80
N LEU A 89 0.24 -4.10 -5.50
CA LEU A 89 1.11 -4.73 -4.51
C LEU A 89 0.73 -6.19 -4.21
N ALA A 90 -0.55 -6.56 -4.31
CA ALA A 90 -0.94 -7.96 -4.16
C ALA A 90 -0.40 -8.83 -5.31
N ARG A 91 -0.36 -8.30 -6.53
CA ARG A 91 0.29 -8.92 -7.70
C ARG A 91 1.79 -9.05 -7.49
N TYR A 92 2.43 -7.97 -7.02
CA TYR A 92 3.86 -7.94 -6.73
C TYR A 92 4.25 -8.98 -5.67
N VAL A 93 3.51 -9.05 -4.57
CA VAL A 93 3.73 -10.06 -3.51
C VAL A 93 3.63 -11.46 -4.08
N GLN A 94 2.62 -11.77 -4.89
CA GLN A 94 2.52 -13.09 -5.53
C GLN A 94 3.71 -13.40 -6.43
N ALA A 95 4.16 -12.44 -7.23
CA ALA A 95 5.27 -12.64 -8.17
C ALA A 95 6.62 -12.85 -7.46
N THR A 96 6.88 -12.09 -6.41
CA THR A 96 8.15 -12.11 -5.68
C THR A 96 8.18 -13.10 -4.51
N ARG A 97 7.01 -13.43 -3.93
CA ARG A 97 6.82 -14.26 -2.72
C ARG A 97 5.65 -15.24 -2.92
N PRO A 98 5.76 -16.18 -3.88
CA PRO A 98 4.67 -17.13 -4.16
C PRO A 98 4.32 -17.96 -2.93
N GLY A 99 3.02 -18.19 -2.71
CA GLY A 99 2.51 -18.88 -1.52
C GLY A 99 2.16 -17.95 -0.37
N SER A 100 2.35 -16.63 -0.51
CA SER A 100 1.91 -15.63 0.46
C SER A 100 0.39 -15.68 0.65
N SER A 101 -0.06 -15.44 1.88
CA SER A 101 -1.47 -15.29 2.22
C SER A 101 -1.82 -13.80 2.26
N GLN A 102 -2.82 -13.39 1.52
CA GLN A 102 -3.18 -11.99 1.37
C GLN A 102 -4.67 -11.77 1.61
N VAL A 103 -5.00 -10.61 2.16
CA VAL A 103 -6.37 -10.10 2.28
C VAL A 103 -6.37 -8.68 1.72
N ALA A 104 -7.31 -8.36 0.85
CA ALA A 104 -7.52 -7.02 0.33
C ALA A 104 -8.90 -6.51 0.76
N VAL A 105 -8.93 -5.33 1.34
CA VAL A 105 -10.13 -4.67 1.85
C VAL A 105 -10.38 -3.40 1.05
N ASP A 106 -11.59 -3.25 0.56
CA ASP A 106 -12.04 -2.02 -0.09
C ASP A 106 -13.50 -1.77 0.26
N TYR A 107 -13.87 -0.51 0.39
CA TYR A 107 -15.24 -0.16 0.72
C TYR A 107 -16.17 -0.12 -0.52
N GLU A 108 -15.60 -0.14 -1.74
CA GLU A 108 -16.38 -0.16 -2.99
C GLU A 108 -16.67 -1.60 -3.45
N PRO A 109 -17.93 -2.05 -3.35
CA PRO A 109 -18.27 -3.46 -3.61
C PRO A 109 -17.94 -3.94 -5.02
N GLN A 110 -17.92 -3.02 -5.99
CA GLN A 110 -17.73 -3.35 -7.40
C GLN A 110 -16.25 -3.37 -7.82
N LEU A 111 -15.35 -2.73 -7.05
CA LEU A 111 -14.00 -2.41 -7.52
C LEU A 111 -13.15 -3.66 -7.75
N MET A 112 -12.96 -4.47 -6.73
CA MET A 112 -12.05 -5.64 -6.82
C MET A 112 -12.54 -6.67 -7.85
N GLY A 113 -13.87 -6.89 -7.91
CA GLY A 113 -14.48 -7.75 -8.94
C GLY A 113 -14.24 -7.24 -10.35
N PHE A 114 -14.42 -5.94 -10.58
CA PHE A 114 -14.16 -5.31 -11.87
C PHE A 114 -12.69 -5.38 -12.26
N VAL A 115 -11.80 -5.04 -11.34
CA VAL A 115 -10.33 -5.08 -11.59
C VAL A 115 -9.88 -6.49 -11.96
N THR A 116 -10.31 -7.52 -11.23
CA THR A 116 -9.86 -8.90 -11.48
C THR A 116 -10.55 -9.56 -12.68
N GLU A 117 -11.73 -9.10 -13.07
CA GLU A 117 -12.37 -9.48 -14.33
C GLU A 117 -11.57 -9.00 -15.55
N VAL A 118 -11.10 -7.75 -15.53
CA VAL A 118 -10.36 -7.10 -16.62
C VAL A 118 -8.88 -7.49 -16.61
N LEU A 119 -8.26 -7.42 -15.45
CA LEU A 119 -6.85 -7.73 -15.20
C LEU A 119 -6.77 -8.88 -14.17
N PRO A 120 -6.84 -10.15 -14.59
CA PRO A 120 -6.76 -11.29 -13.67
C PRO A 120 -5.48 -11.27 -12.83
N LEU A 121 -5.57 -11.73 -11.60
CA LEU A 121 -4.39 -11.88 -10.74
C LEU A 121 -3.45 -12.95 -11.32
N PRO A 122 -2.13 -12.87 -11.04
CA PRO A 122 -1.19 -13.92 -11.38
C PRO A 122 -1.64 -15.27 -10.85
N ALA A 123 -1.37 -16.34 -11.61
CA ALA A 123 -1.77 -17.68 -11.23
C ALA A 123 -1.22 -18.07 -9.85
N GLY A 124 -2.05 -18.73 -9.04
CA GLY A 124 -1.67 -19.15 -7.69
C GLY A 124 -1.75 -18.06 -6.64
N THR A 125 -2.21 -16.84 -6.96
CA THR A 125 -2.44 -15.79 -5.98
C THR A 125 -3.50 -16.23 -4.96
N ARG A 126 -3.16 -16.14 -3.68
CA ARG A 126 -4.05 -16.38 -2.55
C ARG A 126 -4.37 -15.04 -1.91
N CYS A 127 -5.40 -14.38 -2.41
CA CYS A 127 -5.87 -13.09 -1.92
C CYS A 127 -7.38 -13.15 -1.70
N GLU A 128 -7.82 -13.01 -0.46
CA GLU A 128 -9.24 -12.91 -0.12
C GLU A 128 -9.68 -11.45 -0.24
N PHE A 129 -10.87 -11.23 -0.82
CA PHE A 129 -11.45 -9.90 -1.01
C PHE A 129 -12.56 -9.66 -0.01
N VAL A 130 -12.43 -8.58 0.75
CA VAL A 130 -13.41 -8.17 1.76
C VAL A 130 -13.94 -6.78 1.42
N VAL A 131 -15.26 -6.67 1.30
CA VAL A 131 -15.93 -5.36 1.10
C VAL A 131 -16.33 -4.83 2.46
N ALA A 132 -15.59 -3.87 2.97
CA ALA A 132 -15.81 -3.29 4.29
C ALA A 132 -15.10 -1.94 4.46
N ASP A 133 -15.47 -1.20 5.50
CA ASP A 133 -14.64 -0.12 6.03
C ASP A 133 -13.35 -0.70 6.64
N ALA A 134 -12.21 -0.03 6.37
CA ALA A 134 -10.88 -0.53 6.72
C ALA A 134 -10.64 -0.68 8.23
N ARG A 135 -11.35 0.07 9.08
CA ARG A 135 -11.27 -0.07 10.54
C ARG A 135 -12.30 -1.06 11.08
N ALA A 136 -13.52 -1.01 10.55
CA ALA A 136 -14.60 -1.86 11.02
C ALA A 136 -14.30 -3.35 10.82
N VAL A 137 -13.52 -3.71 9.82
CA VAL A 137 -13.16 -5.11 9.50
C VAL A 137 -12.06 -5.69 10.39
N LEU A 138 -11.28 -4.87 11.10
CA LEU A 138 -10.08 -5.34 11.83
C LEU A 138 -10.33 -6.50 12.79
N PRO A 139 -11.46 -6.58 13.51
CA PRO A 139 -11.75 -7.72 14.39
C PRO A 139 -11.88 -9.07 13.66
N GLU A 140 -12.21 -9.06 12.37
CA GLU A 140 -12.40 -10.26 11.53
C GLU A 140 -11.09 -10.75 10.91
N ILE A 141 -10.10 -9.86 10.72
CA ILE A 141 -8.84 -10.13 10.01
C ILE A 141 -8.07 -11.34 10.58
N PRO A 142 -7.90 -11.51 11.92
CA PRO A 142 -7.21 -12.68 12.45
C PRO A 142 -7.87 -14.01 12.08
N ALA A 143 -9.20 -14.05 11.96
CA ALA A 143 -9.93 -15.26 11.58
C ALA A 143 -9.71 -15.60 10.10
N LEU A 144 -9.67 -14.61 9.21
CA LEU A 144 -9.40 -14.80 7.78
C LEU A 144 -8.01 -15.40 7.57
N PHE A 145 -6.97 -14.79 8.12
CA PHE A 145 -5.61 -15.33 8.06
C PHE A 145 -5.46 -16.66 8.79
N GLY A 146 -6.17 -16.83 9.92
CA GLY A 146 -6.21 -18.09 10.67
C GLY A 146 -6.75 -19.24 9.84
N ALA A 147 -7.77 -19.04 9.04
CA ALA A 147 -8.32 -20.04 8.12
C ALA A 147 -7.30 -20.43 7.03
N HIS A 148 -6.59 -19.45 6.47
CA HIS A 148 -5.51 -19.70 5.51
C HIS A 148 -4.37 -20.50 6.14
N ALA A 149 -3.89 -20.10 7.32
CA ALA A 149 -2.82 -20.80 8.02
C ALA A 149 -3.21 -22.24 8.36
N ALA A 150 -4.43 -22.48 8.84
CA ALA A 150 -4.92 -23.81 9.17
C ALA A 150 -5.01 -24.72 7.93
N SER A 151 -5.36 -24.20 6.75
CA SER A 151 -5.37 -24.96 5.50
C SER A 151 -3.99 -25.45 5.10
N ASP A 152 -2.94 -24.75 5.51
CA ASP A 152 -1.54 -25.09 5.26
C ASP A 152 -0.90 -25.89 6.43
N GLY A 153 -1.68 -26.24 7.45
CA GLY A 153 -1.19 -26.94 8.65
C GLY A 153 -0.37 -26.06 9.60
N GLY A 154 -0.48 -24.74 9.45
CA GLY A 154 0.21 -23.73 10.25
C GLY A 154 -0.68 -23.04 11.29
N VAL A 155 -0.10 -22.06 11.97
CA VAL A 155 -0.78 -21.18 12.94
C VAL A 155 -0.52 -19.74 12.55
N PHE A 156 -1.57 -18.91 12.51
CA PHE A 156 -1.43 -17.47 12.31
C PHE A 156 -0.66 -16.84 13.49
N ARG A 157 0.35 -16.02 13.17
CA ARG A 157 1.24 -15.38 14.13
C ARG A 157 1.31 -13.87 13.99
N GLY A 158 0.32 -13.28 13.33
CA GLY A 158 0.28 -11.86 12.98
C GLY A 158 0.62 -11.61 11.52
N ILE A 159 0.45 -10.37 11.11
CA ILE A 159 0.59 -9.90 9.73
C ILE A 159 2.00 -9.36 9.53
N ASP A 160 2.67 -9.80 8.46
CA ASP A 160 4.02 -9.34 8.15
C ASP A 160 4.03 -7.97 7.46
N ALA A 161 3.00 -7.67 6.66
CA ALA A 161 2.86 -6.36 6.03
C ALA A 161 1.40 -5.89 6.03
N ILE A 162 1.13 -4.73 6.62
CA ILE A 162 -0.13 -4.01 6.45
C ILE A 162 0.17 -2.82 5.57
N ILE A 163 -0.52 -2.71 4.44
CA ILE A 163 -0.43 -1.60 3.50
C ILE A 163 -1.70 -0.76 3.63
N LEU A 164 -1.56 0.49 4.04
CA LEU A 164 -2.64 1.46 4.16
C LEU A 164 -2.50 2.48 3.03
N ASP A 165 -3.30 2.32 1.99
CA ASP A 165 -3.29 3.13 0.76
C ASP A 165 -4.70 3.59 0.41
N ILE A 166 -5.28 4.41 1.30
CA ILE A 166 -6.66 4.91 1.21
C ILE A 166 -6.74 6.44 1.33
N PHE A 167 -5.61 7.11 1.56
CA PHE A 167 -5.61 8.55 1.81
C PHE A 167 -5.40 9.34 0.53
N THR A 168 -6.26 10.34 0.33
CA THR A 168 -6.15 11.32 -0.73
C THR A 168 -6.05 12.70 -0.07
N GLY A 169 -4.88 13.03 0.46
CA GLY A 169 -4.61 14.29 1.17
C GLY A 169 -5.55 14.52 2.36
N MET A 170 -6.03 15.75 2.49
CA MET A 170 -6.91 16.18 3.58
C MET A 170 -8.30 15.51 3.59
N ASP A 171 -8.67 14.78 2.53
CA ASP A 171 -9.96 14.09 2.41
C ASP A 171 -9.96 12.70 3.10
N ALA A 172 -8.92 12.39 3.86
CA ALA A 172 -8.83 11.14 4.62
C ALA A 172 -9.94 11.06 5.68
N PRO A 173 -10.64 9.92 5.80
CA PRO A 173 -11.63 9.73 6.86
C PRO A 173 -10.96 9.84 8.24
N GLU A 174 -11.48 10.74 9.10
CA GLU A 174 -10.89 11.06 10.40
C GLU A 174 -10.69 9.81 11.30
N HIS A 175 -11.58 8.82 11.20
CA HIS A 175 -11.50 7.58 11.97
C HIS A 175 -10.38 6.63 11.49
N LEU A 176 -9.80 6.83 10.31
CA LEU A 176 -8.71 6.04 9.72
C LEU A 176 -7.35 6.77 9.78
N ALA A 177 -7.31 7.99 10.30
CA ALA A 177 -6.15 8.87 10.26
C ALA A 177 -5.74 9.35 11.65
N ASN A 178 -5.74 8.46 12.65
CA ASN A 178 -5.45 8.81 14.04
C ASN A 178 -4.68 7.70 14.80
N ALA A 179 -4.10 8.06 15.93
CA ALA A 179 -3.28 7.17 16.75
C ALA A 179 -4.03 5.92 17.26
N ASP A 180 -5.33 6.02 17.57
CA ASP A 180 -6.13 4.88 18.02
C ASP A 180 -6.23 3.82 16.94
N TYR A 181 -6.48 4.23 15.68
CA TYR A 181 -6.51 3.31 14.55
C TYR A 181 -5.15 2.66 14.30
N TYR A 182 -4.07 3.43 14.39
CA TYR A 182 -2.72 2.88 14.27
C TYR A 182 -2.36 1.90 15.39
N ALA A 183 -2.86 2.12 16.59
CA ALA A 183 -2.70 1.17 17.69
C ALA A 183 -3.45 -0.16 17.41
N GLU A 184 -4.67 -0.08 16.86
CA GLU A 184 -5.42 -1.27 16.44
C GLU A 184 -4.69 -2.05 15.33
N LEU A 185 -4.11 -1.35 14.35
CA LEU A 185 -3.29 -1.99 13.29
C LEU A 185 -2.02 -2.63 13.85
N ARG A 186 -1.35 -1.98 14.81
CA ARG A 186 -0.16 -2.52 15.46
C ARG A 186 -0.42 -3.86 16.14
N GLU A 187 -1.57 -4.04 16.79
CA GLU A 187 -1.95 -5.30 17.46
C GLU A 187 -2.09 -6.48 16.47
N LEU A 188 -2.30 -6.21 15.19
CA LEU A 188 -2.39 -7.24 14.16
C LEU A 188 -1.03 -7.66 13.59
N LEU A 189 0.03 -6.87 13.80
CA LEU A 189 1.34 -7.12 13.22
C LEU A 189 2.03 -8.33 13.86
N SER A 190 2.78 -9.07 13.07
CA SER A 190 3.76 -10.05 13.56
C SER A 190 4.95 -9.33 14.21
N ALA A 191 5.79 -10.08 14.93
CA ALA A 191 6.99 -9.52 15.56
C ALA A 191 7.98 -8.86 14.57
N ARG A 192 7.94 -9.23 13.30
CA ARG A 192 8.73 -8.61 12.22
C ARG A 192 7.90 -7.67 11.33
N GLY A 193 6.64 -7.51 11.67
CA GLY A 193 5.66 -6.85 10.82
C GLY A 193 5.93 -5.36 10.64
N VAL A 194 5.47 -4.84 9.50
CA VAL A 194 5.50 -3.42 9.16
C VAL A 194 4.10 -2.92 8.81
N LEU A 195 3.80 -1.70 9.21
CA LEU A 195 2.68 -0.93 8.68
C LEU A 195 3.24 0.10 7.71
N ALA A 196 2.91 -0.03 6.43
CA ALA A 196 3.24 0.94 5.39
C ALA A 196 2.04 1.84 5.11
N VAL A 197 2.19 3.13 5.30
CA VAL A 197 1.15 4.14 5.10
C VAL A 197 1.56 5.05 3.95
N ASN A 198 0.79 5.06 2.87
CA ASN A 198 0.93 6.05 1.82
C ASN A 198 0.22 7.33 2.22
N VAL A 199 0.94 8.44 2.20
CA VAL A 199 0.41 9.77 2.51
C VAL A 199 0.63 10.68 1.31
N GLY A 200 -0.42 10.93 0.54
CA GLY A 200 -0.44 12.01 -0.44
C GLY A 200 -0.77 13.33 0.26
N ASP A 201 -0.03 14.39 -0.04
CA ASP A 201 -0.24 15.69 0.60
C ASP A 201 0.10 16.85 -0.33
N ASP A 202 -0.43 18.02 0.02
CA ASP A 202 -0.14 19.30 -0.63
C ASP A 202 1.17 19.91 -0.06
N ALA A 203 1.64 21.00 -0.67
CA ALA A 203 2.76 21.79 -0.17
C ALA A 203 2.54 22.23 1.28
N GLY A 204 3.60 22.19 2.10
CA GLY A 204 3.55 22.38 3.56
C GLY A 204 3.33 21.08 4.32
N LEU A 205 2.87 20.02 3.66
CA LEU A 205 2.71 18.67 4.20
C LEU A 205 1.90 18.60 5.50
N PRO A 206 0.74 19.31 5.62
CA PRO A 206 0.00 19.37 6.89
C PRO A 206 -0.59 18.04 7.31
N PHE A 207 -1.09 17.24 6.36
CA PHE A 207 -1.65 15.92 6.64
C PHE A 207 -0.56 14.93 7.02
N PHE A 208 0.56 14.90 6.28
CA PHE A 208 1.73 14.09 6.58
C PHE A 208 2.26 14.34 7.99
N GLN A 209 2.38 15.61 8.40
CA GLN A 209 2.82 15.96 9.75
C GLN A 209 1.92 15.35 10.83
N GLY A 210 0.60 15.36 10.62
CA GLY A 210 -0.38 14.74 11.53
C GLY A 210 -0.21 13.22 11.59
N GLN A 211 -0.09 12.56 10.44
CA GLN A 211 0.07 11.11 10.35
C GLN A 211 1.41 10.64 10.94
N ALA A 212 2.50 11.33 10.63
CA ALA A 212 3.82 10.99 11.16
C ALA A 212 3.87 11.11 12.69
N ARG A 213 3.26 12.16 13.29
CA ARG A 213 3.17 12.30 14.76
C ARG A 213 2.32 11.17 15.36
N ALA A 214 1.15 10.86 14.79
CA ALA A 214 0.29 9.80 15.29
C ALA A 214 0.98 8.43 15.26
N LEU A 215 1.78 8.15 14.22
CA LEU A 215 2.58 6.93 14.15
C LEU A 215 3.72 6.92 15.16
N LEU A 216 4.44 8.04 15.34
CA LEU A 216 5.52 8.19 16.33
C LEU A 216 5.03 8.06 17.78
N ASP A 217 3.76 8.40 18.05
CA ASP A 217 3.13 8.21 19.36
C ASP A 217 2.73 6.73 19.61
N THR A 218 2.64 5.94 18.51
CA THR A 218 2.10 4.58 18.58
C THR A 218 3.18 3.51 18.44
N PHE A 219 4.20 3.74 17.60
CA PHE A 219 5.25 2.80 17.27
C PHE A 219 6.62 3.24 17.81
N GLU A 220 7.47 2.27 18.11
CA GLU A 220 8.82 2.53 18.58
C GLU A 220 9.70 3.14 17.46
N HIS A 221 9.54 2.65 16.23
CA HIS A 221 10.27 3.14 15.07
C HIS A 221 9.32 3.50 13.93
N VAL A 222 9.58 4.66 13.32
CA VAL A 222 8.88 5.13 12.11
C VAL A 222 9.91 5.64 11.13
N TRP A 223 9.92 5.07 9.91
CA TRP A 223 10.78 5.49 8.81
C TRP A 223 9.95 6.30 7.82
N CYS A 224 10.61 7.17 7.05
CA CYS A 224 9.99 7.86 5.94
C CYS A 224 10.79 7.64 4.66
N LEU A 225 10.12 7.18 3.60
CA LEU A 225 10.67 7.02 2.26
C LEU A 225 9.95 7.98 1.32
N CYS A 226 10.69 8.84 0.64
CA CYS A 226 10.10 9.83 -0.27
C CYS A 226 11.04 10.20 -1.43
N ASP A 227 10.56 11.04 -2.33
CA ASP A 227 11.41 11.81 -3.22
C ASP A 227 12.14 12.88 -2.39
N SER A 228 13.43 13.10 -2.62
CA SER A 228 14.22 14.06 -1.85
C SER A 228 13.71 15.50 -1.95
N SER A 229 13.00 15.86 -3.02
CA SER A 229 12.37 17.18 -3.18
C SER A 229 11.30 17.46 -2.11
N MET A 230 10.66 16.40 -1.58
CA MET A 230 9.64 16.52 -0.54
C MET A 230 10.19 17.12 0.77
N LEU A 231 11.51 16.99 1.02
CA LEU A 231 12.15 17.50 2.23
C LEU A 231 12.18 19.02 2.31
N SER A 232 11.95 19.72 1.21
CA SER A 232 11.76 21.18 1.25
C SER A 232 10.44 21.60 1.88
N GLY A 233 9.43 20.73 1.85
CA GLY A 233 8.04 21.06 2.20
C GLY A 233 7.32 21.92 1.15
N GLU A 234 7.95 22.25 0.03
CA GLU A 234 7.41 23.15 -1.00
C GLU A 234 6.61 22.42 -2.09
N HIS A 235 6.68 21.08 -2.12
CA HIS A 235 6.08 20.26 -3.15
C HIS A 235 4.92 19.43 -2.63
N GLU A 236 3.94 19.20 -3.51
CA GLU A 236 2.91 18.18 -3.34
C GLU A 236 3.42 16.80 -3.76
N GLY A 237 2.90 15.73 -3.16
CA GLY A 237 3.29 14.37 -3.55
C GLY A 237 3.05 13.34 -2.47
N ASN A 238 3.62 12.16 -2.68
CA ASN A 238 3.46 11.03 -1.77
C ASN A 238 4.71 10.82 -0.91
N LEU A 239 4.51 10.64 0.39
CA LEU A 239 5.51 10.16 1.34
C LEU A 239 5.02 8.83 1.92
N VAL A 240 5.92 7.87 2.03
CA VAL A 240 5.61 6.55 2.60
C VAL A 240 6.16 6.48 4.01
N LEU A 241 5.27 6.33 4.99
CA LEU A 241 5.63 6.08 6.39
C LEU A 241 5.63 4.58 6.66
N ILE A 242 6.70 4.08 7.26
CA ILE A 242 6.85 2.67 7.66
C ILE A 242 6.96 2.61 9.18
N ALA A 243 5.93 2.12 9.83
CA ALA A 243 5.90 1.95 11.28
C ALA A 243 6.15 0.49 11.66
N THR A 244 7.05 0.24 12.60
CA THR A 244 7.53 -1.10 12.94
C THR A 244 8.14 -1.14 14.35
N ALA A 245 8.39 -2.36 14.87
CA ALA A 245 9.20 -2.59 16.07
C ALA A 245 10.71 -2.66 15.79
N ARG A 246 11.12 -2.58 14.51
CA ARG A 246 12.54 -2.70 14.09
C ARG A 246 13.13 -1.33 13.86
N GLU A 247 14.31 -1.10 14.42
CA GLU A 247 15.12 0.05 14.09
C GLU A 247 15.58 -0.01 12.62
N LEU A 248 15.68 1.15 11.97
CA LEU A 248 16.31 1.28 10.67
C LEU A 248 17.82 1.37 10.87
N ASP A 249 18.51 0.25 10.66
CA ASP A 249 19.97 0.23 10.64
C ASP A 249 20.54 0.81 9.32
N GLU A 250 21.81 1.19 9.35
CA GLU A 250 22.50 1.85 8.21
C GLU A 250 22.49 0.95 6.96
N ASP A 251 22.73 -0.35 7.10
CA ASP A 251 22.73 -1.30 5.97
C ASP A 251 21.33 -1.38 5.32
N THR A 252 20.27 -1.36 6.12
CA THR A 252 18.89 -1.36 5.64
C THR A 252 18.52 -0.03 4.98
N ALA A 253 18.92 1.10 5.56
CA ALA A 253 18.72 2.43 4.97
C ALA A 253 19.42 2.55 3.62
N ASP A 254 20.68 2.16 3.53
CA ASP A 254 21.47 2.15 2.29
C ASP A 254 20.82 1.24 1.22
N ALA A 255 20.35 0.06 1.62
CA ALA A 255 19.70 -0.86 0.69
C ALA A 255 18.36 -0.30 0.15
N LEU A 256 17.58 0.38 0.97
CA LEU A 256 16.34 1.05 0.54
C LEU A 256 16.65 2.26 -0.36
N PHE A 257 17.63 3.10 0.02
CA PHE A 257 18.07 4.22 -0.79
C PHE A 257 18.54 3.75 -2.18
N ALA A 258 19.40 2.74 -2.23
CA ALA A 258 19.94 2.21 -3.49
C ALA A 258 18.85 1.65 -4.44
N ARG A 259 17.74 1.18 -3.91
CA ARG A 259 16.61 0.65 -4.69
C ARG A 259 15.76 1.74 -5.33
N GLY A 260 15.83 2.97 -4.85
CA GLY A 260 15.04 4.10 -5.36
C GLY A 260 13.53 3.96 -5.15
N PRO A 261 12.72 4.53 -6.05
CA PRO A 261 13.09 5.34 -7.22
C PRO A 261 13.81 6.65 -6.83
N HIS A 262 14.72 7.08 -7.70
CA HIS A 262 15.51 8.29 -7.48
C HIS A 262 14.89 9.50 -8.19
N PRO A 263 15.06 10.72 -7.61
CA PRO A 263 15.81 11.04 -6.41
C PRO A 263 15.11 10.49 -5.15
N ALA A 264 15.83 9.82 -4.26
CA ALA A 264 15.29 9.14 -3.09
C ALA A 264 15.81 9.72 -1.78
N GLU A 265 15.01 9.60 -0.74
CA GLU A 265 15.43 9.83 0.65
C GLU A 265 14.82 8.76 1.55
N VAL A 266 15.59 8.36 2.56
CA VAL A 266 15.18 7.39 3.59
C VAL A 266 15.55 7.98 4.95
N LEU A 267 14.52 8.41 5.69
CA LEU A 267 14.68 8.97 7.02
C LEU A 267 14.39 7.90 8.07
N GLY A 268 15.28 7.73 9.03
CA GLY A 268 15.01 7.01 10.27
C GLY A 268 14.15 7.82 11.23
N THR A 269 13.90 7.25 12.40
CA THR A 269 12.98 7.85 13.39
C THR A 269 13.43 9.24 13.86
N GLU A 270 14.74 9.43 14.09
CA GLU A 270 15.25 10.72 14.57
C GLU A 270 15.29 11.76 13.44
N GLU A 271 15.74 11.38 12.24
CA GLU A 271 15.70 12.27 11.08
C GLU A 271 14.27 12.69 10.74
N LEU A 272 13.30 11.79 10.89
CA LEU A 272 11.88 12.11 10.71
C LEU A 272 11.40 13.14 11.76
N ARG A 273 11.82 13.01 13.02
CA ARG A 273 11.50 14.00 14.05
C ARG A 273 12.10 15.37 13.76
N ASP A 274 13.35 15.40 13.29
CA ASP A 274 14.03 16.63 12.87
C ASP A 274 13.31 17.28 11.69
N PHE A 275 12.90 16.49 10.71
CA PHE A 275 12.13 16.97 9.55
C PHE A 275 10.76 17.56 9.98
N LEU A 276 10.04 16.88 10.88
CA LEU A 276 8.79 17.43 11.44
C LEU A 276 9.00 18.73 12.22
N GLY A 277 10.13 18.87 12.91
CA GLY A 277 10.55 20.10 13.58
C GLY A 277 10.83 21.25 12.58
N TYR A 278 11.48 20.95 11.48
CA TYR A 278 11.71 21.90 10.40
C TYR A 278 10.38 22.40 9.78
N LEU A 279 9.48 21.48 9.40
CA LEU A 279 8.18 21.83 8.83
C LEU A 279 7.31 22.69 9.77
N ALA A 280 7.36 22.42 11.08
CA ALA A 280 6.60 23.19 12.08
C ALA A 280 7.15 24.61 12.29
N GLY A 281 8.37 24.89 11.84
CA GLY A 281 9.02 26.21 11.95
C GLY A 281 8.83 27.11 10.74
N GLN A 282 8.22 26.60 9.66
CA GLN A 282 7.86 27.35 8.44
C GLN A 282 6.48 28.00 8.56
#